data_595e3f888bb4e8e9ad291dbfd7a275ba
#
_entry.id   595e3f888bb4e8e9ad291dbfd7a275ba
#
_cell.length_a   1.000
_cell.length_b   1.000
_cell.length_c   1.000
_cell.angle_alpha   90.00
_cell.angle_beta   90.00
_cell.angle_gamma   90.00
#
_symmetry.space_group_name_H-M   'P 1'
#
loop_
_entity.id
_entity.type
_entity.pdbx_description
1 polymer ?
#
loop_
_entity_poly.entity_id
_entity_poly.type
_entity_poly.pdbx_seq_one_letter_code
_entity_poly.pdbx_strand_id
1 'polypeptide(L)'
;ARLYLADIAPMVVGRLLSPDEDNLIFHFGADAIVPIVEAWVHEPAFADAARLMLQVKLSASGSKDGVDFELPGNLAAHIARNDLPYAHLITADSCVGPQGEPVPCDTMAPYQAGVLTTRAYLIANASRFNLRRARRMMYIFSCRAYPMDTVLQPPVNKTDLIPMFRAMSQDEQTVPEAQNGFGNGLACYSCHSQFSAHAQLFVRFDETGIWRADATGLQDPMNELGRSIGGLFASHFQSPVAAPLEVSQVFGVPVHTLAEAARVIAADANFYPCAARNVLEYAFEFTESESKEIEPDLLGELGEQAVQRDRRLRPDNPDGPSLGDLFAVTLTHPRVVQAVIGPPDGVPATN
;
A
#
# COMPACT_ATOMS: atom_id res chain seq x y z
N ALA A 1 5.05 -28.25 12.31
CA ALA A 1 5.43 -27.96 10.92
C ALA A 1 4.29 -28.29 9.93
N ARG A 2 3.74 -29.54 9.96
CA ARG A 2 2.77 -29.98 8.94
C ARG A 2 1.48 -29.13 8.93
N LEU A 3 0.90 -28.86 10.10
CA LEU A 3 -0.30 -28.01 10.18
C LEU A 3 -0.01 -26.60 9.67
N TYR A 4 1.09 -26.01 10.09
CA TYR A 4 1.54 -24.70 9.65
C TYR A 4 1.66 -24.61 8.11
N LEU A 5 2.42 -25.55 7.51
CA LEU A 5 2.61 -25.55 6.06
C LEU A 5 1.31 -25.88 5.30
N ALA A 6 0.44 -26.73 5.86
CA ALA A 6 -0.84 -27.04 5.25
C ALA A 6 -1.79 -25.83 5.23
N ASP A 7 -1.72 -24.94 6.24
CA ASP A 7 -2.51 -23.72 6.29
C ASP A 7 -2.07 -22.69 5.24
N ILE A 8 -0.74 -22.52 5.07
CA ILE A 8 -0.23 -21.46 4.18
C ILE A 8 -0.02 -21.90 2.72
N ALA A 9 0.09 -23.21 2.44
CA ALA A 9 0.31 -23.73 1.08
C ALA A 9 -0.77 -23.26 0.08
N PRO A 10 -2.08 -23.30 0.38
CA PRO A 10 -3.10 -22.80 -0.54
C PRO A 10 -2.92 -21.32 -0.87
N MET A 11 -2.42 -20.52 0.07
CA MET A 11 -2.22 -19.08 -0.10
C MET A 11 -0.95 -18.77 -0.90
N VAL A 12 0.12 -19.56 -0.75
CA VAL A 12 1.41 -19.27 -1.37
C VAL A 12 1.57 -19.96 -2.73
N VAL A 13 1.09 -21.19 -2.88
CA VAL A 13 1.24 -21.99 -4.10
C VAL A 13 -0.08 -22.53 -4.65
N GLY A 14 -1.23 -22.14 -4.10
CA GLY A 14 -2.56 -22.47 -4.62
C GLY A 14 -2.92 -23.96 -4.57
N ARG A 15 -2.19 -24.76 -3.79
CA ARG A 15 -2.37 -26.21 -3.68
C ARG A 15 -2.15 -26.71 -2.26
N LEU A 16 -2.56 -27.93 -1.98
CA LEU A 16 -2.19 -28.62 -0.76
C LEU A 16 -0.72 -29.08 -0.80
N LEU A 17 -0.21 -29.51 0.33
CA LEU A 17 1.12 -30.13 0.43
C LEU A 17 1.24 -31.31 -0.53
N SER A 18 2.35 -31.41 -1.22
CA SER A 18 2.69 -32.55 -2.06
C SER A 18 3.18 -33.74 -1.22
N PRO A 19 3.16 -34.96 -1.76
CA PRO A 19 3.73 -36.13 -1.07
C PRO A 19 5.21 -35.97 -0.73
N ASP A 20 5.99 -35.27 -1.56
CA ASP A 20 7.40 -35.03 -1.31
C ASP A 20 7.61 -34.04 -0.16
N GLU A 21 6.79 -33.00 -0.06
CA GLU A 21 6.80 -32.06 1.07
C GLU A 21 6.37 -32.75 2.37
N ASP A 22 5.31 -33.57 2.33
CA ASP A 22 4.90 -34.38 3.49
C ASP A 22 6.02 -35.31 3.94
N ASN A 23 6.77 -35.91 3.00
CA ASN A 23 7.93 -36.77 3.30
C ASN A 23 9.10 -35.98 3.91
N LEU A 24 9.39 -34.75 3.42
CA LEU A 24 10.38 -33.89 4.01
C LEU A 24 10.00 -33.52 5.46
N ILE A 25 8.73 -33.18 5.69
CA ILE A 25 8.23 -32.85 7.02
C ILE A 25 8.33 -34.06 7.96
N PHE A 26 8.02 -35.26 7.46
CA PHE A 26 8.13 -36.48 8.26
C PHE A 26 9.56 -36.74 8.73
N HIS A 27 10.57 -36.47 7.87
CA HIS A 27 11.97 -36.75 8.20
C HIS A 27 12.65 -35.63 8.99
N PHE A 28 12.30 -34.39 8.73
CA PHE A 28 13.01 -33.22 9.26
C PHE A 28 12.18 -32.33 10.22
N GLY A 29 10.90 -32.64 10.40
CA GLY A 29 10.03 -31.88 11.32
C GLY A 29 9.97 -30.39 10.98
N ALA A 30 10.32 -29.53 11.96
CA ALA A 30 10.31 -28.09 11.78
C ALA A 30 11.40 -27.60 10.82
N ASP A 31 12.51 -28.30 10.70
CA ASP A 31 13.61 -27.94 9.80
C ASP A 31 13.23 -28.02 8.31
N ALA A 32 12.11 -28.71 8.00
CA ALA A 32 11.56 -28.77 6.64
C ALA A 32 10.87 -27.46 6.22
N ILE A 33 10.49 -26.58 7.15
CA ILE A 33 9.73 -25.35 6.83
C ILE A 33 10.52 -24.46 5.88
N VAL A 34 11.78 -24.18 6.20
CA VAL A 34 12.62 -23.28 5.41
C VAL A 34 12.77 -23.78 3.97
N PRO A 35 13.28 -24.99 3.70
CA PRO A 35 13.48 -25.44 2.32
C PRO A 35 12.18 -25.57 1.51
N ILE A 36 11.05 -25.88 2.16
CA ILE A 36 9.74 -25.95 1.48
C ILE A 36 9.28 -24.55 1.05
N VAL A 37 9.27 -23.57 1.97
CA VAL A 37 8.85 -22.20 1.65
C VAL A 37 9.79 -21.55 0.64
N GLU A 38 11.09 -21.82 0.74
CA GLU A 38 12.10 -21.38 -0.25
C GLU A 38 11.80 -21.94 -1.65
N ALA A 39 11.39 -23.19 -1.75
CA ALA A 39 10.99 -23.76 -3.03
C ALA A 39 9.71 -23.13 -3.57
N TRP A 40 8.73 -22.87 -2.71
CA TRP A 40 7.43 -22.30 -3.10
C TRP A 40 7.54 -20.92 -3.74
N VAL A 41 8.38 -20.02 -3.20
CA VAL A 41 8.55 -18.68 -3.75
C VAL A 41 9.19 -18.64 -5.13
N HIS A 42 9.72 -19.78 -5.58
CA HIS A 42 10.26 -19.98 -6.94
C HIS A 42 9.31 -20.77 -7.85
N GLU A 43 8.18 -21.27 -7.34
CA GLU A 43 7.18 -21.93 -8.18
C GLU A 43 6.42 -20.92 -9.04
N PRO A 44 6.03 -21.27 -10.28
CA PRO A 44 5.21 -20.39 -11.11
C PRO A 44 3.91 -19.94 -10.44
N ALA A 45 3.33 -20.80 -9.60
CA ALA A 45 2.10 -20.53 -8.85
C ALA A 45 2.25 -19.37 -7.85
N PHE A 46 3.45 -19.09 -7.35
CA PHE A 46 3.71 -17.95 -6.46
C PHE A 46 3.34 -16.62 -7.10
N ALA A 47 3.47 -16.49 -8.41
CA ALA A 47 3.04 -15.27 -9.10
C ALA A 47 1.54 -15.01 -9.00
N ASP A 48 0.74 -16.07 -8.92
CA ASP A 48 -0.72 -15.92 -8.72
C ASP A 48 -1.04 -15.54 -7.28
N ALA A 49 -0.29 -16.04 -6.29
CA ALA A 49 -0.38 -15.59 -4.90
C ALA A 49 -0.05 -14.10 -4.78
N ALA A 50 1.02 -13.64 -5.41
CA ALA A 50 1.41 -12.23 -5.46
C ALA A 50 0.30 -11.36 -6.08
N ARG A 51 -0.29 -11.83 -7.18
CA ARG A 51 -1.45 -11.18 -7.84
C ARG A 51 -2.61 -11.02 -6.87
N LEU A 52 -3.04 -12.14 -6.26
CA LEU A 52 -4.20 -12.17 -5.36
C LEU A 52 -3.97 -11.29 -4.11
N MET A 53 -2.79 -11.37 -3.51
CA MET A 53 -2.43 -10.53 -2.37
C MET A 53 -2.65 -9.05 -2.70
N LEU A 54 -2.13 -8.59 -3.82
CA LEU A 54 -2.24 -7.19 -4.19
C LEU A 54 -3.67 -6.80 -4.58
N GLN A 55 -4.39 -7.64 -5.30
CA GLN A 55 -5.79 -7.42 -5.67
C GLN A 55 -6.68 -7.24 -4.44
N VAL A 56 -6.52 -8.11 -3.45
CA VAL A 56 -7.25 -8.00 -2.16
C VAL A 56 -6.89 -6.69 -1.46
N LYS A 57 -5.60 -6.37 -1.36
CA LYS A 57 -5.13 -5.15 -0.72
C LYS A 57 -5.64 -3.87 -1.40
N LEU A 58 -5.68 -3.85 -2.72
CA LEU A 58 -6.12 -2.68 -3.49
C LEU A 58 -7.64 -2.65 -3.72
N SER A 59 -8.36 -3.73 -3.41
CA SER A 59 -9.77 -3.94 -3.77
C SER A 59 -9.97 -3.79 -5.29
N ALA A 60 -9.03 -4.33 -6.08
CA ALA A 60 -8.97 -4.15 -7.53
C ALA A 60 -8.80 -5.50 -8.22
N SER A 61 -9.87 -6.00 -8.84
CA SER A 61 -9.87 -7.22 -9.65
C SER A 61 -10.98 -7.20 -10.70
N GLY A 62 -10.82 -7.96 -11.77
CA GLY A 62 -11.77 -8.08 -12.87
C GLY A 62 -11.78 -6.88 -13.80
N SER A 63 -12.93 -6.56 -14.36
CA SER A 63 -13.12 -5.39 -15.21
C SER A 63 -14.40 -4.65 -14.83
N LYS A 64 -14.37 -3.31 -14.95
CA LYS A 64 -15.53 -2.48 -14.66
C LYS A 64 -15.56 -1.29 -15.62
N ASP A 65 -16.70 -1.08 -16.29
CA ASP A 65 -16.90 0.06 -17.20
C ASP A 65 -15.82 0.20 -18.27
N GLY A 66 -15.30 -0.93 -18.79
CA GLY A 66 -14.24 -0.97 -19.79
C GLY A 66 -12.83 -0.71 -19.24
N VAL A 67 -12.67 -0.65 -17.93
CA VAL A 67 -11.37 -0.51 -17.27
C VAL A 67 -10.89 -1.89 -16.81
N ASP A 68 -9.63 -2.19 -17.09
CA ASP A 68 -8.96 -3.41 -16.62
C ASP A 68 -8.48 -3.23 -15.18
N PHE A 69 -9.15 -3.92 -14.25
CA PHE A 69 -8.79 -3.93 -12.83
C PHE A 69 -7.70 -4.95 -12.49
N GLU A 70 -7.25 -5.73 -13.48
CA GLU A 70 -6.18 -6.72 -13.30
C GLU A 70 -4.77 -6.11 -13.34
N LEU A 71 -4.61 -4.90 -13.90
CA LEU A 71 -3.28 -4.28 -14.09
C LEU A 71 -2.41 -4.26 -12.82
N PRO A 72 -2.92 -3.89 -11.62
CA PRO A 72 -2.11 -3.97 -10.40
C PRO A 72 -1.66 -5.38 -10.06
N GLY A 73 -2.56 -6.35 -10.18
CA GLY A 73 -2.27 -7.75 -9.94
C GLY A 73 -1.27 -8.33 -10.97
N ASN A 74 -1.39 -7.93 -12.23
CA ASN A 74 -0.45 -8.32 -13.28
C ASN A 74 0.97 -7.83 -12.99
N LEU A 75 1.11 -6.57 -12.50
CA LEU A 75 2.40 -6.04 -12.09
C LEU A 75 2.99 -6.85 -10.92
N ALA A 76 2.20 -7.20 -9.91
CA ALA A 76 2.66 -8.03 -8.80
C ALA A 76 3.12 -9.41 -9.25
N ALA A 77 2.34 -10.07 -10.14
CA ALA A 77 2.70 -11.35 -10.73
C ALA A 77 3.98 -11.25 -11.58
N HIS A 78 4.15 -10.17 -12.32
CA HIS A 78 5.37 -9.93 -13.11
C HIS A 78 6.60 -9.77 -12.20
N ILE A 79 6.49 -8.98 -11.14
CA ILE A 79 7.53 -8.78 -10.14
C ILE A 79 7.92 -10.12 -9.50
N ALA A 80 6.93 -10.93 -9.09
CA ALA A 80 7.18 -12.23 -8.48
C ALA A 80 7.85 -13.23 -9.44
N ARG A 81 7.39 -13.32 -10.70
CA ARG A 81 7.97 -14.25 -11.70
C ARG A 81 9.41 -13.92 -12.05
N ASN A 82 9.78 -12.67 -12.03
CA ASN A 82 11.09 -12.19 -12.46
C ASN A 82 12.03 -11.84 -11.30
N ASP A 83 11.62 -12.17 -10.08
CA ASP A 83 12.35 -11.87 -8.84
C ASP A 83 12.79 -10.41 -8.75
N LEU A 84 11.91 -9.50 -9.20
CA LEU A 84 12.17 -8.06 -9.18
C LEU A 84 11.92 -7.47 -7.78
N PRO A 85 12.54 -6.33 -7.46
CA PRO A 85 12.36 -5.65 -6.18
C PRO A 85 10.88 -5.34 -5.87
N TYR A 86 10.46 -5.58 -4.64
CA TYR A 86 9.11 -5.26 -4.17
C TYR A 86 8.76 -3.78 -4.37
N ALA A 87 9.75 -2.90 -4.28
CA ALA A 87 9.57 -1.46 -4.50
C ALA A 87 8.98 -1.15 -5.88
N HIS A 88 9.20 -2.00 -6.89
CA HIS A 88 8.63 -1.82 -8.23
C HIS A 88 7.10 -1.81 -8.23
N LEU A 89 6.42 -2.34 -7.21
CA LEU A 89 4.97 -2.20 -7.08
C LEU A 89 4.50 -0.74 -7.15
N ILE A 90 5.31 0.20 -6.65
CA ILE A 90 4.97 1.63 -6.62
C ILE A 90 5.95 2.50 -7.41
N THR A 91 7.09 1.96 -7.86
CA THR A 91 8.10 2.74 -8.59
C THR A 91 8.21 2.36 -10.07
N ALA A 92 7.52 1.32 -10.53
CA ALA A 92 7.51 0.94 -11.94
C ALA A 92 7.00 2.09 -12.82
N ASP A 93 7.63 2.26 -13.97
CA ASP A 93 7.35 3.31 -14.96
C ASP A 93 6.43 2.84 -16.10
N SER A 94 5.93 1.61 -16.01
CA SER A 94 5.05 0.99 -17.01
C SER A 94 4.02 0.09 -16.32
N CYS A 95 2.88 -0.10 -16.98
CA CYS A 95 1.92 -1.14 -16.63
C CYS A 95 2.27 -2.45 -17.33
N VAL A 96 1.73 -3.55 -16.82
CA VAL A 96 2.06 -4.89 -17.27
C VAL A 96 0.77 -5.65 -17.56
N GLY A 97 0.72 -6.27 -18.73
CA GLY A 97 -0.38 -7.15 -19.12
C GLY A 97 -0.28 -8.54 -18.46
N PRO A 98 -1.27 -9.41 -18.73
CA PRO A 98 -1.41 -10.69 -18.04
C PRO A 98 -0.25 -11.67 -18.30
N GLN A 99 0.49 -11.50 -19.39
CA GLN A 99 1.63 -12.34 -19.74
C GLN A 99 2.98 -11.71 -19.36
N GLY A 100 2.96 -10.55 -18.71
CA GLY A 100 4.16 -9.82 -18.32
C GLY A 100 4.67 -8.85 -19.38
N GLU A 101 3.94 -8.65 -20.47
CA GLU A 101 4.25 -7.70 -21.52
C GLU A 101 3.99 -6.25 -21.07
N PRO A 102 4.83 -5.30 -21.43
CA PRO A 102 4.56 -3.89 -21.17
C PRO A 102 3.29 -3.44 -21.90
N VAL A 103 2.39 -2.78 -21.19
CA VAL A 103 1.18 -2.19 -21.74
C VAL A 103 1.07 -0.72 -21.30
N PRO A 104 0.41 0.15 -22.08
CA PRO A 104 0.15 1.50 -21.65
C PRO A 104 -0.67 1.50 -20.35
N CYS A 105 -0.25 2.30 -19.39
CA CYS A 105 -1.11 2.63 -18.25
C CYS A 105 -2.19 3.59 -18.77
N ASP A 106 -3.42 3.27 -18.50
CA ASP A 106 -4.60 3.88 -19.11
C ASP A 106 -5.06 5.18 -18.44
N THR A 107 -4.19 5.80 -17.62
CA THR A 107 -4.49 7.05 -16.91
C THR A 107 -4.19 8.31 -17.68
N MET A 108 -3.40 8.23 -18.77
CA MET A 108 -2.87 9.37 -19.53
C MET A 108 -1.96 10.31 -18.70
N ALA A 109 -1.47 9.89 -17.55
CA ALA A 109 -0.54 10.67 -16.76
C ALA A 109 0.83 10.75 -17.45
N PRO A 110 1.55 11.90 -17.34
CA PRO A 110 2.88 12.06 -17.94
C PRO A 110 3.99 11.33 -17.18
N TYR A 111 3.65 10.65 -16.11
CA TYR A 111 4.54 9.85 -15.27
C TYR A 111 3.80 8.61 -14.77
N GLN A 112 4.57 7.62 -14.29
CA GLN A 112 4.02 6.42 -13.68
C GLN A 112 4.57 6.23 -12.27
N ALA A 113 3.79 5.57 -11.43
CA ALA A 113 4.11 5.22 -10.05
C ALA A 113 3.53 3.82 -9.75
N GLY A 114 3.89 2.86 -10.58
CA GLY A 114 3.42 1.49 -10.47
C GLY A 114 1.90 1.40 -10.32
N VAL A 115 1.43 0.65 -9.34
CA VAL A 115 -0.01 0.45 -9.09
C VAL A 115 -0.76 1.73 -8.73
N LEU A 116 -0.09 2.74 -8.17
CA LEU A 116 -0.72 3.98 -7.72
C LEU A 116 -1.28 4.83 -8.88
N THR A 117 -0.72 4.66 -10.08
CA THR A 117 -1.15 5.33 -11.31
C THR A 117 -1.91 4.40 -12.26
N THR A 118 -2.51 3.33 -11.78
CA THR A 118 -3.46 2.53 -12.54
C THR A 118 -4.89 3.05 -12.34
N ARG A 119 -5.73 3.02 -13.38
CA ARG A 119 -7.16 3.36 -13.22
C ARG A 119 -7.84 2.45 -12.22
N ALA A 120 -7.47 1.19 -12.18
CA ALA A 120 -7.96 0.22 -11.20
C ALA A 120 -7.81 0.73 -9.76
N TYR A 121 -6.59 1.13 -9.37
CA TYR A 121 -6.35 1.70 -8.04
C TYR A 121 -7.14 3.01 -7.82
N LEU A 122 -7.09 3.90 -8.78
CA LEU A 122 -7.68 5.25 -8.68
C LEU A 122 -9.20 5.20 -8.57
N ILE A 123 -9.87 4.31 -9.32
CA ILE A 123 -11.32 4.13 -9.29
C ILE A 123 -11.76 3.38 -8.01
N ALA A 124 -11.09 2.25 -7.69
CA ALA A 124 -11.43 1.46 -6.49
C ALA A 124 -11.30 2.28 -5.20
N ASN A 125 -10.41 3.26 -5.20
CA ASN A 125 -10.16 4.13 -4.04
C ASN A 125 -10.64 5.57 -4.27
N ALA A 126 -11.49 5.80 -5.27
CA ALA A 126 -12.11 7.11 -5.45
C ALA A 126 -12.97 7.45 -4.23
N SER A 127 -12.80 8.66 -3.73
CA SER A 127 -13.59 9.19 -2.63
C SER A 127 -13.47 10.69 -2.59
N ARG A 128 -14.35 11.30 -1.81
CA ARG A 128 -14.34 12.72 -1.56
C ARG A 128 -12.94 13.20 -1.16
N PHE A 129 -12.45 14.25 -1.81
CA PHE A 129 -11.15 14.90 -1.55
C PHE A 129 -9.93 13.98 -1.68
N ASN A 130 -10.00 12.91 -2.44
CA ASN A 130 -8.91 11.92 -2.60
C ASN A 130 -8.40 11.29 -1.28
N LEU A 131 -9.14 11.42 -0.21
CA LEU A 131 -8.70 10.97 1.12
C LEU A 131 -8.52 9.46 1.16
N ARG A 132 -9.41 8.70 0.48
CA ARG A 132 -9.29 7.24 0.43
C ARG A 132 -8.09 6.80 -0.40
N ARG A 133 -7.79 7.47 -1.53
CA ARG A 133 -6.58 7.22 -2.34
C ARG A 133 -5.32 7.42 -1.49
N ALA A 134 -5.23 8.56 -0.80
CA ALA A 134 -4.10 8.86 0.08
C ALA A 134 -3.99 7.87 1.25
N ARG A 135 -5.11 7.60 1.93
CA ARG A 135 -5.14 6.65 3.05
C ARG A 135 -4.66 5.26 2.62
N ARG A 136 -5.17 4.74 1.50
CA ARG A 136 -4.80 3.41 1.02
C ARG A 136 -3.33 3.33 0.61
N MET A 137 -2.79 4.36 -0.05
CA MET A 137 -1.37 4.46 -0.36
C MET A 137 -0.52 4.33 0.90
N MET A 138 -0.79 5.16 1.90
CA MET A 138 -0.01 5.18 3.14
C MET A 138 -0.20 3.91 3.97
N TYR A 139 -1.42 3.38 4.04
CA TYR A 139 -1.72 2.16 4.77
C TYR A 139 -1.04 0.93 4.18
N ILE A 140 -1.10 0.76 2.85
CA ILE A 140 -0.60 -0.44 2.18
C ILE A 140 0.94 -0.43 2.10
N PHE A 141 1.56 0.72 1.85
CA PHE A 141 2.99 0.80 1.56
C PHE A 141 3.85 1.37 2.67
N SER A 142 3.28 1.90 3.73
CA SER A 142 4.04 2.37 4.89
C SER A 142 3.43 2.01 6.24
N CYS A 143 2.32 1.26 6.24
CA CYS A 143 1.57 0.84 7.42
C CYS A 143 1.16 1.99 8.35
N ARG A 144 1.09 3.19 7.80
CA ARG A 144 0.68 4.39 8.55
C ARG A 144 -0.82 4.60 8.36
N ALA A 145 -1.55 4.44 9.45
CA ALA A 145 -2.93 4.90 9.52
C ALA A 145 -2.94 6.40 9.84
N TYR A 146 -3.82 7.15 9.19
CA TYR A 146 -4.10 8.50 9.68
C TYR A 146 -4.86 8.39 10.99
N PRO A 147 -4.42 9.06 12.05
CA PRO A 147 -5.15 9.04 13.31
C PRO A 147 -6.52 9.68 13.08
N MET A 148 -7.54 8.92 13.39
CA MET A 148 -8.92 9.43 13.46
C MET A 148 -9.18 10.10 14.81
N ASP A 149 -8.27 9.91 15.77
CA ASP A 149 -8.35 10.43 17.13
C ASP A 149 -7.18 11.38 17.43
N THR A 150 -7.49 12.57 17.64
CA THR A 150 -7.01 13.74 18.40
C THR A 150 -5.52 14.04 18.58
N VAL A 151 -4.55 13.16 18.37
CA VAL A 151 -3.14 13.52 18.58
C VAL A 151 -2.28 13.15 17.39
N LEU A 152 -1.96 14.18 16.63
CA LEU A 152 -1.12 14.08 15.44
C LEU A 152 0.36 14.17 15.82
N GLN A 153 1.14 13.22 15.33
CA GLN A 153 2.59 13.26 15.46
C GLN A 153 3.25 12.88 14.13
N PRO A 154 4.14 13.70 13.59
CA PRO A 154 4.30 15.13 13.83
C PRO A 154 3.20 15.94 13.13
N PRO A 155 2.77 17.05 13.69
CA PRO A 155 1.82 17.93 13.01
C PRO A 155 2.49 18.51 11.77
N VAL A 156 1.79 18.50 10.64
CA VAL A 156 2.19 19.31 9.49
C VAL A 156 2.12 20.78 9.93
N ASN A 157 3.14 21.55 9.62
CA ASN A 157 3.19 22.95 10.03
C ASN A 157 1.98 23.69 9.47
N LYS A 158 1.23 24.35 10.32
CA LYS A 158 0.05 25.14 9.93
C LYS A 158 0.33 26.15 8.83
N THR A 159 1.54 26.72 8.82
CA THR A 159 2.00 27.63 7.76
C THR A 159 2.02 27.01 6.38
N ASP A 160 2.30 25.73 6.27
CA ASP A 160 2.32 25.03 4.99
C ASP A 160 0.92 24.72 4.48
N LEU A 161 -0.06 24.65 5.39
CA LEU A 161 -1.47 24.44 5.07
C LEU A 161 -2.26 25.74 4.84
N ILE A 162 -1.76 26.89 5.31
CA ILE A 162 -2.42 28.19 5.13
C ILE A 162 -2.77 28.45 3.65
N PRO A 163 -1.91 28.19 2.67
CA PRO A 163 -2.27 28.35 1.27
C PRO A 163 -3.46 27.48 0.86
N MET A 164 -3.56 26.28 1.40
CA MET A 164 -4.66 25.34 1.14
C MET A 164 -5.99 25.82 1.74
N PHE A 165 -5.93 26.44 2.92
CA PHE A 165 -7.11 26.99 3.60
C PHE A 165 -7.57 28.33 3.04
N ARG A 166 -6.71 29.08 2.39
CA ARG A 166 -7.05 30.39 1.80
C ARG A 166 -8.03 30.33 0.63
N ALA A 167 -8.27 29.15 0.09
CA ALA A 167 -9.27 28.96 -0.95
C ALA A 167 -10.72 29.05 -0.46
N MET A 168 -10.93 28.94 0.85
CA MET A 168 -12.25 29.06 1.44
C MET A 168 -12.61 30.53 1.59
N SER A 169 -13.86 30.90 1.34
CA SER A 169 -14.35 32.25 1.63
C SER A 169 -14.15 32.57 3.12
N GLN A 170 -14.01 33.83 3.44
CA GLN A 170 -13.81 34.27 4.81
C GLN A 170 -14.95 33.80 5.73
N ASP A 171 -16.16 33.72 5.21
CA ASP A 171 -17.33 33.22 5.92
C ASP A 171 -17.25 31.70 6.15
N GLU A 172 -16.69 30.92 5.19
CA GLU A 172 -16.47 29.51 5.33
C GLU A 172 -15.33 29.18 6.30
N GLN A 173 -14.39 30.09 6.49
CA GLN A 173 -13.32 29.97 7.50
C GLN A 173 -13.82 30.18 8.93
N THR A 174 -14.90 30.91 9.11
CA THR A 174 -15.47 31.21 10.42
C THR A 174 -16.60 30.28 10.81
N VAL A 175 -17.16 29.54 9.87
CA VAL A 175 -18.23 28.59 10.13
C VAL A 175 -17.64 27.33 10.81
N PRO A 176 -18.19 26.97 11.97
CA PRO A 176 -17.78 25.75 12.65
C PRO A 176 -17.98 24.53 11.74
N GLU A 177 -17.16 23.56 11.94
CA GLU A 177 -16.95 22.22 11.38
C GLU A 177 -18.15 21.54 10.70
N ALA A 178 -19.36 22.05 10.86
CA ALA A 178 -20.57 21.30 10.60
C ALA A 178 -21.14 21.44 9.18
N GLN A 179 -20.72 22.42 8.38
CA GLN A 179 -21.45 22.67 7.14
C GLN A 179 -21.00 21.89 5.93
N ASN A 180 -19.77 21.38 5.92
CA ASN A 180 -19.28 20.48 4.86
C ASN A 180 -18.23 19.48 5.32
N GLY A 181 -18.09 19.31 6.63
CA GLY A 181 -17.13 18.39 7.24
C GLY A 181 -15.67 18.87 7.21
N PHE A 182 -15.41 20.12 6.79
CA PHE A 182 -14.08 20.66 6.61
C PHE A 182 -14.00 22.12 6.99
N GLY A 183 -14.21 22.43 8.27
CA GLY A 183 -13.97 23.75 8.80
C GLY A 183 -12.51 23.99 9.17
N ASN A 184 -12.18 25.23 9.51
CA ASN A 184 -10.88 25.60 10.07
C ASN A 184 -10.73 25.26 11.56
N GLY A 185 -11.66 24.49 12.11
CA GLY A 185 -11.62 24.06 13.50
C GLY A 185 -10.40 23.21 13.80
N LEU A 186 -9.94 23.25 15.06
CA LEU A 186 -8.80 22.48 15.52
C LEU A 186 -8.98 20.96 15.27
N ALA A 187 -10.20 20.45 15.41
CA ALA A 187 -10.53 19.06 15.16
C ALA A 187 -10.35 18.70 13.68
N CYS A 188 -10.83 19.52 12.75
CA CYS A 188 -10.63 19.29 11.31
C CYS A 188 -9.14 19.36 10.95
N TYR A 189 -8.45 20.39 11.45
CA TYR A 189 -7.02 20.57 11.24
C TYR A 189 -6.23 19.38 11.76
N SER A 190 -6.60 18.84 12.90
CA SER A 190 -5.88 17.72 13.51
C SER A 190 -5.79 16.50 12.61
N CYS A 191 -6.82 16.15 11.86
CA CYS A 191 -6.81 15.04 10.91
C CYS A 191 -6.29 15.47 9.52
N HIS A 192 -6.86 16.54 8.98
CA HIS A 192 -6.61 16.97 7.60
C HIS A 192 -5.18 17.47 7.36
N SER A 193 -4.50 17.99 8.40
CA SER A 193 -3.11 18.40 8.30
C SER A 193 -2.17 17.30 7.82
N GLN A 194 -2.50 16.04 8.08
CA GLN A 194 -1.63 14.91 7.68
C GLN A 194 -1.98 14.35 6.30
N PHE A 195 -3.24 14.06 6.04
CA PHE A 195 -3.58 13.36 4.82
C PHE A 195 -4.00 14.28 3.65
N SER A 196 -4.36 15.53 3.90
CA SER A 196 -4.64 16.47 2.80
C SER A 196 -3.41 16.72 1.95
N ALA A 197 -2.22 16.79 2.55
CA ALA A 197 -0.98 16.89 1.82
C ALA A 197 -0.79 15.72 0.84
N HIS A 198 -1.02 14.49 1.32
CA HIS A 198 -0.92 13.29 0.46
C HIS A 198 -2.06 13.23 -0.57
N ALA A 199 -3.26 13.71 -0.22
CA ALA A 199 -4.39 13.76 -1.15
C ALA A 199 -4.15 14.71 -2.33
N GLN A 200 -3.32 15.75 -2.15
CA GLN A 200 -2.92 16.67 -3.23
C GLN A 200 -2.20 15.96 -4.38
N LEU A 201 -1.51 14.87 -4.11
CA LEU A 201 -0.83 14.07 -5.14
C LEU A 201 -1.81 13.45 -6.15
N PHE A 202 -3.07 13.35 -5.79
CA PHE A 202 -4.13 12.75 -6.63
C PHE A 202 -5.06 13.78 -7.27
N VAL A 203 -4.82 15.08 -7.07
CA VAL A 203 -5.76 16.15 -7.48
C VAL A 203 -6.02 16.19 -8.99
N ARG A 204 -5.06 15.75 -9.81
CA ARG A 204 -5.20 15.70 -11.28
C ARG A 204 -5.92 14.45 -11.80
N PHE A 205 -6.20 13.47 -10.96
CA PHE A 205 -6.91 12.27 -11.38
C PHE A 205 -8.40 12.41 -11.05
N ASP A 206 -9.25 12.37 -12.05
CA ASP A 206 -10.70 12.43 -11.91
C ASP A 206 -11.29 11.13 -11.31
N GLU A 207 -12.62 11.05 -11.18
CA GLU A 207 -13.31 9.86 -10.65
C GLU A 207 -13.12 8.62 -11.52
N THR A 208 -12.83 8.79 -12.79
CA THR A 208 -12.57 7.69 -13.74
C THR A 208 -11.10 7.29 -13.77
N GLY A 209 -10.26 7.91 -12.94
CA GLY A 209 -8.82 7.65 -12.88
C GLY A 209 -8.03 8.27 -14.04
N ILE A 210 -8.61 9.16 -14.83
CA ILE A 210 -7.92 9.84 -15.92
C ILE A 210 -7.23 11.09 -15.38
N TRP A 211 -5.98 11.27 -15.77
CA TRP A 211 -5.20 12.47 -15.45
C TRP A 211 -5.66 13.67 -16.28
N ARG A 212 -5.78 14.82 -15.65
CA ARG A 212 -6.24 16.08 -16.26
C ARG A 212 -5.16 17.14 -16.13
N ALA A 213 -4.64 17.58 -17.27
CA ALA A 213 -3.62 18.64 -17.33
C ALA A 213 -4.13 19.99 -16.80
N ASP A 214 -5.41 20.26 -16.98
CA ASP A 214 -6.09 21.48 -16.53
C ASP A 214 -6.50 21.43 -15.04
N ALA A 215 -6.18 20.33 -14.36
CA ALA A 215 -6.53 20.10 -12.96
C ALA A 215 -8.03 20.20 -12.67
N THR A 216 -8.87 19.93 -13.65
CA THR A 216 -10.32 19.80 -13.46
C THR A 216 -10.71 18.48 -12.82
N GLY A 217 -9.91 17.97 -11.91
CA GLY A 217 -10.06 16.70 -11.20
C GLY A 217 -11.48 16.38 -10.72
N LEU A 218 -11.62 15.49 -9.77
CA LEU A 218 -12.95 15.09 -9.29
C LEU A 218 -13.75 16.31 -8.83
N GLN A 219 -14.86 16.58 -9.49
CA GLN A 219 -15.90 17.43 -8.95
C GLN A 219 -16.56 16.66 -7.79
N ASP A 220 -16.77 17.30 -6.68
CA ASP A 220 -17.58 16.72 -5.62
C ASP A 220 -19.07 16.99 -5.94
N PRO A 221 -19.79 16.02 -6.53
CA PRO A 221 -21.21 16.19 -6.85
C PRO A 221 -22.06 16.22 -5.58
N MET A 222 -21.50 15.78 -4.46
CA MET A 222 -22.14 15.72 -3.14
C MET A 222 -21.78 16.94 -2.27
N ASN A 223 -21.36 18.03 -2.89
CA ASN A 223 -21.16 19.28 -2.18
C ASN A 223 -22.40 19.61 -1.37
N GLU A 224 -22.32 19.42 -0.07
CA GLU A 224 -23.42 19.61 0.89
C GLU A 224 -23.98 21.04 0.89
N LEU A 225 -23.21 21.99 0.37
CA LEU A 225 -23.61 23.38 0.20
C LEU A 225 -24.23 23.68 -1.16
N GLY A 226 -24.35 22.68 -2.06
CA GLY A 226 -24.85 22.89 -3.42
C GLY A 226 -23.99 23.82 -4.27
N ARG A 227 -22.73 24.03 -3.88
CA ARG A 227 -21.76 24.89 -4.58
C ARG A 227 -20.74 24.02 -5.30
N SER A 228 -20.38 24.40 -6.49
CA SER A 228 -19.17 23.90 -7.13
C SER A 228 -17.97 24.45 -6.37
N ILE A 229 -17.16 23.59 -5.77
CA ILE A 229 -15.93 23.96 -5.07
C ILE A 229 -14.77 24.03 -6.07
N GLY A 230 -14.94 24.67 -7.18
CA GLY A 230 -13.89 24.91 -8.16
C GLY A 230 -13.42 23.67 -8.93
N GLY A 231 -14.15 22.55 -8.87
CA GLY A 231 -13.88 21.38 -9.69
C GLY A 231 -12.70 20.50 -9.26
N LEU A 232 -12.05 20.79 -8.13
CA LEU A 232 -10.93 20.01 -7.64
C LEU A 232 -11.35 19.17 -6.43
N PHE A 233 -11.15 17.86 -6.53
CA PHE A 233 -11.59 16.92 -5.50
C PHE A 233 -10.86 17.06 -4.17
N ALA A 234 -9.59 17.46 -4.20
CA ALA A 234 -8.80 17.75 -3.01
C ALA A 234 -8.68 19.25 -2.72
N SER A 235 -9.42 20.09 -3.43
CA SER A 235 -9.23 21.55 -3.43
C SER A 235 -9.97 22.30 -2.34
N HIS A 236 -10.56 21.62 -1.38
CA HIS A 236 -11.11 22.29 -0.20
C HIS A 236 -10.12 23.22 0.46
N PHE A 237 -8.84 22.95 0.30
CA PHE A 237 -7.76 23.62 0.97
C PHE A 237 -6.84 24.38 0.02
N GLN A 238 -7.15 24.40 -1.28
CA GLN A 238 -6.29 24.97 -2.29
C GLN A 238 -7.05 25.99 -3.13
N SER A 239 -6.48 27.17 -3.27
CA SER A 239 -6.98 28.13 -4.24
C SER A 239 -6.75 27.60 -5.66
N PRO A 240 -7.79 27.46 -6.48
CA PRO A 240 -7.64 27.02 -7.88
C PRO A 240 -6.70 27.92 -8.69
N VAL A 241 -6.45 29.13 -8.22
CA VAL A 241 -5.77 30.20 -8.99
C VAL A 241 -4.34 30.46 -8.51
N ALA A 242 -3.96 30.08 -7.29
CA ALA A 242 -2.77 30.63 -6.65
C ALA A 242 -1.73 29.63 -6.14
N ALA A 243 -2.00 28.32 -6.12
CA ALA A 243 -1.04 27.36 -5.61
C ALA A 243 -0.71 26.28 -6.63
N PRO A 244 0.53 25.80 -6.70
CA PRO A 244 0.88 24.62 -7.46
C PRO A 244 0.02 23.44 -7.00
N LEU A 245 -0.59 22.74 -7.97
CA LEU A 245 -1.59 21.74 -7.68
C LEU A 245 -1.05 20.48 -6.99
N GLU A 246 0.18 20.12 -7.27
CA GLU A 246 0.83 18.91 -6.77
C GLU A 246 1.98 19.25 -5.81
N VAL A 247 1.79 20.23 -4.95
CA VAL A 247 2.77 20.51 -3.89
C VAL A 247 2.38 19.73 -2.66
N SER A 248 3.20 18.78 -2.31
CA SER A 248 3.01 17.91 -1.16
C SER A 248 4.33 17.62 -0.47
N GLN A 249 4.25 16.95 0.65
CA GLN A 249 5.40 16.34 1.30
C GLN A 249 5.03 14.93 1.79
N VAL A 250 6.00 14.03 1.69
CA VAL A 250 5.91 12.69 2.26
C VAL A 250 7.07 12.53 3.23
N PHE A 251 6.78 12.23 4.50
CA PHE A 251 7.80 12.11 5.57
C PHE A 251 8.75 13.31 5.68
N GLY A 252 8.24 14.51 5.45
CA GLY A 252 9.02 15.75 5.47
C GLY A 252 9.80 16.04 4.20
N VAL A 253 9.78 15.15 3.21
CA VAL A 253 10.42 15.35 1.91
C VAL A 253 9.42 15.99 0.95
N PRO A 254 9.72 17.19 0.37
CA PRO A 254 8.86 17.79 -0.64
C PRO A 254 8.76 16.90 -1.88
N VAL A 255 7.54 16.74 -2.42
CA VAL A 255 7.25 15.94 -3.60
C VAL A 255 6.19 16.63 -4.45
N HIS A 256 6.28 16.46 -5.77
CA HIS A 256 5.38 17.10 -6.75
C HIS A 256 4.54 16.11 -7.54
N THR A 257 4.91 14.83 -7.52
CA THR A 257 4.23 13.77 -8.27
C THR A 257 4.08 12.52 -7.43
N LEU A 258 3.14 11.66 -7.82
CA LEU A 258 3.05 10.32 -7.22
C LEU A 258 4.32 9.49 -7.44
N ALA A 259 5.02 9.69 -8.56
CA ALA A 259 6.27 8.99 -8.81
C ALA A 259 7.39 9.40 -7.82
N GLU A 260 7.47 10.68 -7.48
CA GLU A 260 8.39 11.15 -6.43
C GLU A 260 7.97 10.64 -5.06
N ALA A 261 6.69 10.73 -4.73
CA ALA A 261 6.15 10.21 -3.48
C ALA A 261 6.40 8.71 -3.32
N ALA A 262 6.22 7.93 -4.39
CA ALA A 262 6.48 6.50 -4.40
C ALA A 262 7.94 6.17 -4.06
N ARG A 263 8.91 6.91 -4.62
CA ARG A 263 10.33 6.72 -4.29
C ARG A 263 10.62 7.06 -2.81
N VAL A 264 10.01 8.13 -2.29
CA VAL A 264 10.17 8.49 -0.87
C VAL A 264 9.57 7.42 0.03
N ILE A 265 8.39 6.88 -0.33
CA ILE A 265 7.75 5.79 0.42
C ILE A 265 8.62 4.52 0.36
N ALA A 266 9.14 4.16 -0.82
CA ALA A 266 9.98 2.97 -0.98
C ALA A 266 11.32 3.07 -0.21
N ALA A 267 11.80 4.29 0.03
CA ALA A 267 13.01 4.55 0.83
C ALA A 267 12.74 4.68 2.35
N ASP A 268 11.48 4.68 2.77
CA ASP A 268 11.13 4.80 4.21
C ASP A 268 11.47 3.52 4.97
N ALA A 269 11.97 3.67 6.20
CA ALA A 269 12.35 2.55 7.05
C ALA A 269 11.19 1.57 7.35
N ASN A 270 9.93 2.02 7.28
CA ASN A 270 8.76 1.17 7.48
C ASN A 270 8.28 0.46 6.20
N PHE A 271 8.89 0.69 5.05
CA PHE A 271 8.41 0.12 3.79
C PHE A 271 8.44 -1.41 3.78
N TYR A 272 9.59 -2.01 4.09
CA TYR A 272 9.71 -3.48 4.16
C TYR A 272 9.06 -4.12 5.40
N PRO A 273 9.10 -3.51 6.59
CA PRO A 273 8.26 -3.93 7.72
C PRO A 273 6.78 -3.98 7.36
N CYS A 274 6.30 -2.98 6.62
CA CYS A 274 4.93 -2.94 6.13
C CYS A 274 4.64 -4.01 5.07
N ALA A 275 5.59 -4.29 4.19
CA ALA A 275 5.48 -5.38 3.23
C ALA A 275 5.37 -6.75 3.94
N ALA A 276 6.17 -6.99 4.98
CA ALA A 276 6.07 -8.20 5.80
C ALA A 276 4.70 -8.32 6.48
N ARG A 277 4.15 -7.22 7.01
CA ARG A 277 2.77 -7.22 7.52
C ARG A 277 1.75 -7.60 6.45
N ASN A 278 1.88 -7.08 5.24
CA ASN A 278 0.98 -7.43 4.14
C ASN A 278 1.06 -8.92 3.78
N VAL A 279 2.25 -9.52 3.87
CA VAL A 279 2.44 -10.97 3.68
C VAL A 279 1.70 -11.75 4.79
N LEU A 280 1.84 -11.35 6.06
CA LEU A 280 1.16 -11.99 7.19
C LEU A 280 -0.37 -11.88 7.05
N GLU A 281 -0.88 -10.68 6.72
CA GLU A 281 -2.31 -10.46 6.51
C GLU A 281 -2.85 -11.35 5.37
N TYR A 282 -2.07 -11.56 4.32
CA TYR A 282 -2.47 -12.42 3.22
C TYR A 282 -2.37 -13.90 3.56
N ALA A 283 -1.23 -14.35 4.08
CA ALA A 283 -0.96 -15.77 4.32
C ALA A 283 -1.85 -16.37 5.43
N PHE A 284 -2.23 -15.56 6.42
CA PHE A 284 -3.04 -15.98 7.58
C PHE A 284 -4.45 -15.35 7.59
N GLU A 285 -4.84 -14.70 6.51
CA GLU A 285 -6.16 -14.04 6.36
C GLU A 285 -6.48 -13.06 7.51
N PHE A 286 -5.46 -12.42 8.10
CA PHE A 286 -5.67 -11.45 9.18
C PHE A 286 -6.44 -10.24 8.67
N THR A 287 -7.42 -9.83 9.46
CA THR A 287 -8.11 -8.55 9.28
C THR A 287 -7.19 -7.37 9.60
N GLU A 288 -7.57 -6.16 9.15
CA GLU A 288 -6.85 -4.92 9.53
C GLU A 288 -6.74 -4.74 11.05
N SER A 289 -7.71 -5.22 11.82
CA SER A 289 -7.69 -5.12 13.28
C SER A 289 -6.67 -6.09 13.89
N GLU A 290 -6.68 -7.34 13.46
CA GLU A 290 -5.76 -8.36 13.96
C GLU A 290 -4.31 -8.04 13.60
N SER A 291 -4.07 -7.49 12.41
CA SER A 291 -2.72 -7.13 11.99
C SER A 291 -2.11 -5.96 12.79
N LYS A 292 -2.94 -5.16 13.47
CA LYS A 292 -2.44 -4.12 14.39
C LYS A 292 -1.91 -4.67 15.71
N GLU A 293 -2.29 -5.89 16.04
CA GLU A 293 -1.79 -6.59 17.24
C GLU A 293 -0.40 -7.22 17.02
N ILE A 294 0.07 -7.26 15.75
CA ILE A 294 1.41 -7.76 15.45
C ILE A 294 2.45 -6.78 16.02
N GLU A 295 3.37 -7.32 16.80
CA GLU A 295 4.41 -6.53 17.46
C GLU A 295 5.25 -5.74 16.46
N PRO A 296 5.39 -4.41 16.62
CA PRO A 296 6.19 -3.57 15.72
C PRO A 296 7.65 -4.04 15.57
N ASP A 297 8.23 -4.55 16.67
CA ASP A 297 9.61 -5.05 16.69
C ASP A 297 9.76 -6.29 15.79
N LEU A 298 8.76 -7.18 15.78
CA LEU A 298 8.75 -8.33 14.86
C LEU A 298 8.70 -7.86 13.41
N LEU A 299 7.84 -6.91 13.08
CA LEU A 299 7.76 -6.37 11.72
C LEU A 299 9.07 -5.70 11.30
N GLY A 300 9.70 -4.96 12.21
CA GLY A 300 11.01 -4.36 11.98
C GLY A 300 12.08 -5.41 11.68
N GLU A 301 12.13 -6.48 12.48
CA GLU A 301 13.03 -7.60 12.30
C GLU A 301 12.83 -8.31 10.95
N LEU A 302 11.58 -8.58 10.57
CA LEU A 302 11.24 -9.21 9.29
C LEU A 302 11.69 -8.37 8.10
N GLY A 303 11.42 -7.07 8.13
CA GLY A 303 11.84 -6.14 7.09
C GLY A 303 13.37 -6.07 6.96
N GLU A 304 14.08 -5.98 8.07
CA GLU A 304 15.56 -5.97 8.07
C GLU A 304 16.14 -7.28 7.56
N GLN A 305 15.62 -8.42 7.99
CA GLN A 305 16.08 -9.73 7.53
C GLN A 305 15.86 -9.92 6.02
N ALA A 306 14.75 -9.40 5.47
CA ALA A 306 14.52 -9.44 4.02
C ALA A 306 15.57 -8.61 3.26
N VAL A 307 15.92 -7.41 3.75
CA VAL A 307 16.98 -6.59 3.19
C VAL A 307 18.35 -7.26 3.30
N GLN A 308 18.64 -7.89 4.44
CA GLN A 308 19.91 -8.61 4.64
C GLN A 308 19.99 -9.85 3.73
N ARG A 309 18.87 -10.55 3.51
CA ARG A 309 18.79 -11.67 2.59
C ARG A 309 19.08 -11.23 1.16
N ASP A 310 18.43 -10.18 0.68
CA ASP A 310 18.67 -9.63 -0.65
C ASP A 310 20.14 -9.26 -0.86
N ARG A 311 20.74 -8.53 0.08
CA ARG A 311 22.16 -8.17 0.02
C ARG A 311 23.11 -9.38 -0.05
N ARG A 312 22.75 -10.50 0.55
CA ARG A 312 23.54 -11.74 0.46
C ARG A 312 23.38 -12.44 -0.88
N LEU A 313 22.16 -12.46 -1.42
CA LEU A 313 21.84 -13.16 -2.66
C LEU A 313 22.17 -12.33 -3.90
N ARG A 314 21.96 -11.01 -3.80
CA ARG A 314 22.10 -10.03 -4.88
C ARG A 314 22.85 -8.78 -4.40
N PRO A 315 24.17 -8.89 -4.12
CA PRO A 315 24.95 -7.79 -3.51
C PRO A 315 24.98 -6.51 -4.36
N ASP A 316 24.79 -6.63 -5.66
CA ASP A 316 24.78 -5.52 -6.60
C ASP A 316 23.35 -4.96 -6.87
N ASN A 317 22.32 -5.47 -6.18
CA ASN A 317 20.96 -4.97 -6.33
C ASN A 317 20.74 -3.71 -5.45
N PRO A 318 20.58 -2.52 -6.06
CA PRO A 318 20.35 -1.29 -5.29
C PRO A 318 18.91 -1.14 -4.83
N ASP A 319 17.98 -1.89 -5.42
CA ASP A 319 16.53 -1.63 -5.31
C ASP A 319 15.84 -2.43 -4.20
N GLY A 320 16.61 -3.29 -3.50
CA GLY A 320 16.19 -4.02 -2.31
C GLY A 320 15.44 -5.33 -2.59
N PRO A 321 14.88 -5.97 -1.54
CA PRO A 321 14.38 -7.32 -1.58
C PRO A 321 13.20 -7.51 -2.54
N SER A 322 13.15 -8.70 -3.13
CA SER A 322 12.02 -9.14 -3.94
C SER A 322 10.82 -9.53 -3.07
N LEU A 323 9.67 -9.73 -3.71
CA LEU A 323 8.49 -10.25 -3.03
C LEU A 323 8.74 -11.68 -2.51
N GLY A 324 9.49 -12.50 -3.25
CA GLY A 324 9.91 -13.84 -2.82
C GLY A 324 10.73 -13.80 -1.53
N ASP A 325 11.69 -12.88 -1.42
CA ASP A 325 12.47 -12.69 -0.18
C ASP A 325 11.59 -12.34 1.02
N LEU A 326 10.62 -11.44 0.82
CA LEU A 326 9.69 -11.03 1.87
C LEU A 326 8.83 -12.21 2.33
N PHE A 327 8.28 -13.01 1.42
CA PHE A 327 7.53 -14.21 1.76
C PHE A 327 8.41 -15.24 2.47
N ALA A 328 9.58 -15.57 1.91
CA ALA A 328 10.48 -16.54 2.49
C ALA A 328 10.88 -16.17 3.92
N VAL A 329 11.35 -14.93 4.14
CA VAL A 329 11.75 -14.48 5.48
C VAL A 329 10.56 -14.46 6.42
N THR A 330 9.42 -13.89 6.00
CA THR A 330 8.25 -13.72 6.88
C THR A 330 7.68 -15.08 7.31
N LEU A 331 7.49 -16.01 6.37
CA LEU A 331 6.85 -17.29 6.64
C LEU A 331 7.80 -18.35 7.25
N THR A 332 9.10 -18.12 7.25
CA THR A 332 10.05 -19.02 7.91
C THR A 332 10.58 -18.50 9.24
N HIS A 333 10.18 -17.27 9.61
CA HIS A 333 10.65 -16.65 10.85
C HIS A 333 10.20 -17.42 12.08
N PRO A 334 11.10 -17.78 13.02
CA PRO A 334 10.76 -18.63 14.16
C PRO A 334 9.61 -18.10 15.01
N ARG A 335 9.55 -16.79 15.25
CA ARG A 335 8.46 -16.16 16.03
C ARG A 335 7.11 -16.26 15.31
N VAL A 336 7.08 -16.14 13.99
CA VAL A 336 5.86 -16.31 13.19
C VAL A 336 5.39 -17.76 13.23
N VAL A 337 6.29 -18.70 12.95
CA VAL A 337 6.01 -20.13 13.01
C VAL A 337 5.50 -20.53 14.41
N GLN A 338 6.17 -20.08 15.46
CA GLN A 338 5.79 -20.39 16.85
C GLN A 338 4.44 -19.77 17.25
N ALA A 339 4.14 -18.56 16.82
CA ALA A 339 2.86 -17.89 17.09
C ALA A 339 1.67 -18.67 16.50
N VAL A 340 1.84 -19.28 15.34
CA VAL A 340 0.80 -20.04 14.65
C VAL A 340 0.68 -21.49 15.18
N ILE A 341 1.83 -22.16 15.38
CA ILE A 341 1.82 -23.56 15.87
C ILE A 341 1.45 -23.65 17.35
N GLY A 342 1.65 -22.57 18.12
CA GLY A 342 1.59 -22.57 19.57
C GLY A 342 2.89 -23.09 20.23
N PRO A 343 3.03 -22.97 21.55
CA PRO A 343 4.16 -23.52 22.24
C PRO A 343 4.18 -25.05 22.08
N PRO A 344 5.36 -25.69 21.97
CA PRO A 344 5.44 -27.13 21.88
C PRO A 344 4.76 -27.75 23.13
N ASP A 345 3.97 -28.82 22.88
CA ASP A 345 3.18 -29.49 23.91
C ASP A 345 4.04 -29.73 25.15
N GLY A 346 3.65 -29.14 26.28
CA GLY A 346 4.30 -29.33 27.62
C GLY A 346 5.12 -28.16 28.14
N VAL A 347 5.26 -27.07 27.41
CA VAL A 347 5.86 -25.82 27.96
C VAL A 347 4.71 -24.89 28.37
N PRO A 348 4.53 -24.59 29.67
CA PRO A 348 3.52 -23.63 30.10
C PRO A 348 3.86 -22.25 29.52
N ALA A 349 2.84 -21.56 28.99
CA ALA A 349 2.98 -20.17 28.56
C ALA A 349 3.54 -19.37 29.76
N THR A 350 4.72 -18.82 29.62
CA THR A 350 5.26 -17.86 30.57
C THR A 350 4.49 -16.55 30.38
N ASN A 351 3.62 -16.23 31.36
CA ASN A 351 2.94 -14.95 31.48
C ASN A 351 3.93 -13.80 31.68
#